data_9d2d7df98e1e66a44f25d35780a4c82f
#
_entry.id   9d2d7df98e1e66a44f25d35780a4c82f
#
_cell.length_a   1.000
_cell.length_b   1.000
_cell.length_c   1.000
_cell.angle_alpha   90.00
_cell.angle_beta   90.00
_cell.angle_gamma   90.00
#
_symmetry.space_group_name_H-M   'P 1'
#
loop_
_entity.id
_entity.type
_entity.pdbx_description
1 polymer ?
#
loop_
_entity_poly.entity_id
_entity_poly.type
_entity_poly.pdbx_seq_one_letter_code
_entity_poly.pdbx_strand_id
1 'polypeptide(L)'
;AIFPPPHQYFYPLDEAFNLKSVWHGTNYRNMVSKYGLGIRHDPEGDHRYVPWFNAPPGSEQRLNFFCLIGEGQADQLLEDVKKYTHNDQYVPIKGHKTMASHFHNEFIMNVVMKDKAIPSKPEFVDVFKKMGVDIVHLGEFHYTAHPKGPDGIRLKELDSLFELCGRLSDEEFLLLPGEEPNEFLGGHWMALFPKPVYWIMSNKENKPFMSSHTQYGKVYRLKDKNDMLRLLELEKGLAWTAHPRIKGSTGYPDAYKDEQFFKSDHFLGGAWKPMPADLSLPKLGNRVLDLLDDMNNWGNKKKIIAEADLFTVTLENEMYAHMNINYLKLDSLPKFKDGWEPVLNALSAGEFFSTTGEVLIPHFSINGKKSGESLKLNIEGEAKVRIQIDWTFPLNYMEIVSGDGTTVFREKVDLSKTKAFGSEEFEHSLNLHNRKWARVEVWDIAANGAFTQTIY
;
A
#
# COMPACT_ATOMS: atom_id res chain seq x y z
N ALA A 1 -18.70 -23.32 9.79
CA ALA A 1 -17.95 -22.88 8.59
C ALA A 1 -16.47 -23.15 8.77
N ILE A 2 -15.78 -23.37 7.64
CA ILE A 2 -14.30 -23.43 7.58
C ILE A 2 -13.90 -22.42 6.51
N PHE A 3 -12.96 -21.52 6.85
CA PHE A 3 -12.53 -20.47 5.94
C PHE A 3 -11.07 -20.09 6.19
N PRO A 4 -10.31 -19.63 5.16
CA PRO A 4 -9.01 -19.01 5.34
C PRO A 4 -9.17 -17.54 5.77
N PRO A 5 -8.13 -16.91 6.33
CA PRO A 5 -8.14 -15.48 6.56
C PRO A 5 -8.15 -14.70 5.23
N PRO A 6 -8.59 -13.42 5.22
CA PRO A 6 -8.83 -12.66 3.99
C PRO A 6 -7.67 -12.70 2.98
N HIS A 7 -6.47 -12.31 3.36
CA HIS A 7 -5.30 -12.23 2.46
C HIS A 7 -4.69 -13.58 2.06
N GLN A 8 -5.31 -14.69 2.44
CA GLN A 8 -4.93 -16.06 2.05
C GLN A 8 -6.04 -16.74 1.24
N TYR A 9 -7.06 -15.99 0.84
CA TYR A 9 -8.30 -16.54 0.31
C TYR A 9 -8.25 -16.86 -1.18
N PHE A 10 -7.95 -15.86 -2.01
CA PHE A 10 -8.09 -15.98 -3.47
C PHE A 10 -6.80 -16.18 -4.23
N TYR A 11 -5.70 -15.72 -3.69
CA TYR A 11 -4.47 -15.70 -4.45
C TYR A 11 -3.81 -17.05 -4.53
N PRO A 12 -3.20 -17.37 -5.67
CA PRO A 12 -2.19 -18.38 -5.68
C PRO A 12 -1.12 -17.96 -4.68
N LEU A 13 -0.75 -18.84 -3.76
CA LEU A 13 0.36 -18.63 -2.83
C LEU A 13 1.66 -18.39 -3.60
N ASP A 14 1.69 -18.84 -4.83
CA ASP A 14 2.76 -18.65 -5.77
C ASP A 14 2.18 -18.57 -7.18
N GLU A 15 2.21 -17.39 -7.78
CA GLU A 15 1.66 -17.18 -9.14
C GLU A 15 2.37 -18.03 -10.20
N ALA A 16 3.66 -18.33 -10.04
CA ALA A 16 4.42 -19.09 -11.01
C ALA A 16 4.04 -20.57 -11.03
N PHE A 17 3.65 -21.14 -9.89
CA PHE A 17 3.14 -22.48 -9.79
C PHE A 17 1.63 -22.55 -9.69
N ASN A 18 0.97 -21.39 -9.71
CA ASN A 18 -0.48 -21.28 -9.61
C ASN A 18 -1.06 -22.07 -8.41
N LEU A 19 -0.47 -21.89 -7.24
CA LEU A 19 -0.90 -22.53 -6.02
C LEU A 19 -2.08 -21.77 -5.41
N LYS A 20 -3.15 -22.46 -5.11
CA LYS A 20 -4.38 -21.90 -4.52
C LYS A 20 -4.69 -22.56 -3.18
N SER A 21 -5.12 -21.75 -2.21
CA SER A 21 -5.52 -22.25 -0.88
C SER A 21 -6.98 -22.66 -0.78
N VAL A 22 -7.82 -22.14 -1.68
CA VAL A 22 -9.26 -22.46 -1.73
C VAL A 22 -9.65 -22.85 -3.15
N TRP A 23 -10.53 -23.82 -3.26
CA TRP A 23 -11.11 -24.18 -4.56
C TRP A 23 -12.57 -24.64 -4.40
N HIS A 24 -13.33 -24.42 -5.47
CA HIS A 24 -14.65 -25.01 -5.65
C HIS A 24 -14.81 -25.42 -7.13
N GLY A 25 -15.70 -26.35 -7.39
CA GLY A 25 -16.05 -26.75 -8.76
C GLY A 25 -15.93 -28.23 -9.05
N THR A 26 -16.20 -28.59 -10.29
CA THR A 26 -16.40 -29.97 -10.74
C THR A 26 -15.19 -30.63 -11.38
N ASN A 27 -14.10 -29.91 -11.60
CA ASN A 27 -12.97 -30.38 -12.42
C ASN A 27 -12.00 -31.33 -11.71
N TYR A 28 -12.33 -31.80 -10.50
CA TYR A 28 -11.57 -32.82 -9.81
C TYR A 28 -12.10 -34.20 -10.14
N ARG A 29 -11.47 -34.88 -11.06
CA ARG A 29 -11.89 -36.21 -11.51
C ARG A 29 -11.84 -37.29 -10.40
N ASN A 30 -11.10 -37.09 -9.33
CA ASN A 30 -10.86 -38.11 -8.31
C ASN A 30 -11.09 -37.63 -6.87
N MET A 31 -11.75 -36.51 -6.62
CA MET A 31 -12.05 -36.06 -5.27
C MET A 31 -13.50 -36.33 -4.86
N VAL A 32 -13.68 -36.78 -3.64
CA VAL A 32 -14.99 -37.06 -3.04
C VAL A 32 -15.78 -35.78 -2.79
N SER A 33 -15.13 -34.64 -2.65
CA SER A 33 -15.75 -33.33 -2.39
C SER A 33 -15.55 -32.37 -3.55
N LYS A 34 -16.58 -31.59 -3.86
CA LYS A 34 -16.54 -30.49 -4.84
C LYS A 34 -15.89 -29.22 -4.31
N TYR A 35 -15.63 -29.16 -3.03
CA TYR A 35 -15.06 -28.01 -2.31
C TYR A 35 -13.90 -28.47 -1.46
N GLY A 36 -12.92 -27.59 -1.30
CA GLY A 36 -11.79 -27.90 -0.47
C GLY A 36 -11.02 -26.68 -0.01
N LEU A 37 -10.29 -26.88 1.09
CA LEU A 37 -9.30 -25.98 1.61
C LEU A 37 -7.96 -26.72 1.65
N GLY A 38 -6.91 -26.06 1.22
CA GLY A 38 -5.57 -26.62 1.18
C GLY A 38 -4.73 -25.93 0.12
N ILE A 39 -3.56 -26.48 -0.15
CA ILE A 39 -2.74 -26.03 -1.27
C ILE A 39 -3.08 -26.88 -2.49
N ARG A 40 -3.37 -26.22 -3.59
CA ARG A 40 -3.64 -26.85 -4.86
C ARG A 40 -2.80 -26.23 -5.96
N HIS A 41 -2.17 -27.07 -6.77
CA HIS A 41 -1.59 -26.64 -8.04
C HIS A 41 -2.66 -26.59 -9.12
N ASP A 42 -2.72 -25.50 -9.86
CA ASP A 42 -3.56 -25.34 -11.05
C ASP A 42 -2.64 -25.41 -12.28
N PRO A 43 -2.71 -26.48 -13.10
CA PRO A 43 -1.84 -26.65 -14.25
C PRO A 43 -2.10 -25.68 -15.42
N GLU A 44 -3.25 -24.98 -15.41
CA GLU A 44 -3.62 -24.00 -16.45
C GLU A 44 -3.12 -22.58 -16.15
N GLY A 45 -2.37 -22.42 -15.06
CA GLY A 45 -1.92 -21.11 -14.59
C GLY A 45 -0.79 -20.47 -15.40
N ASP A 46 -0.54 -19.23 -15.06
CA ASP A 46 0.50 -18.42 -15.67
C ASP A 46 1.88 -18.76 -15.10
N HIS A 47 2.76 -19.30 -15.92
CA HIS A 47 4.12 -19.69 -15.55
C HIS A 47 5.19 -18.63 -15.86
N ARG A 48 4.80 -17.38 -16.13
CA ARG A 48 5.73 -16.30 -16.48
C ARG A 48 6.53 -15.77 -15.30
N TYR A 49 6.09 -15.99 -14.08
CA TYR A 49 6.73 -15.48 -12.88
C TYR A 49 7.57 -16.54 -12.17
N VAL A 50 8.67 -16.13 -11.57
CA VAL A 50 9.57 -16.99 -10.80
C VAL A 50 9.25 -16.91 -9.32
N PRO A 51 9.00 -18.05 -8.66
CA PRO A 51 8.45 -18.08 -7.29
C PRO A 51 9.42 -17.67 -6.19
N TRP A 52 10.71 -17.73 -6.41
CA TRP A 52 11.71 -17.58 -5.34
C TRP A 52 11.83 -16.20 -4.73
N PHE A 53 11.19 -15.18 -5.28
CA PHE A 53 11.10 -13.90 -4.61
C PHE A 53 10.10 -13.90 -3.46
N ASN A 54 9.03 -14.68 -3.57
CA ASN A 54 7.99 -14.79 -2.55
C ASN A 54 8.15 -16.06 -1.71
N ALA A 55 8.55 -17.16 -2.34
CA ALA A 55 8.76 -18.45 -1.71
C ALA A 55 10.08 -19.06 -2.20
N PRO A 56 11.25 -18.59 -1.71
CA PRO A 56 12.54 -19.12 -2.14
C PRO A 56 12.67 -20.61 -1.82
N PRO A 57 13.49 -21.36 -2.60
CA PRO A 57 13.71 -22.77 -2.36
C PRO A 57 14.11 -23.06 -0.90
N GLY A 58 13.42 -24.02 -0.28
CA GLY A 58 13.64 -24.39 1.11
C GLY A 58 12.89 -23.52 2.13
N SER A 59 12.10 -22.51 1.71
CA SER A 59 11.22 -21.81 2.62
C SER A 59 10.01 -22.65 3.00
N GLU A 60 9.57 -22.51 4.25
CA GLU A 60 8.35 -23.12 4.77
C GLU A 60 7.25 -22.06 4.77
N GLN A 61 6.09 -22.39 4.18
CA GLN A 61 4.90 -21.51 4.16
C GLN A 61 3.87 -22.04 5.14
N ARG A 62 3.31 -21.17 6.00
CA ARG A 62 2.30 -21.53 7.00
C ARG A 62 0.96 -20.94 6.61
N LEU A 63 -0.01 -21.83 6.35
CA LEU A 63 -1.38 -21.48 6.03
C LEU A 63 -2.27 -21.55 7.26
N ASN A 64 -3.15 -20.59 7.40
CA ASN A 64 -4.13 -20.56 8.47
C ASN A 64 -5.53 -20.91 7.93
N PHE A 65 -6.24 -21.73 8.68
CA PHE A 65 -7.65 -21.99 8.46
C PHE A 65 -8.41 -21.82 9.78
N PHE A 66 -9.58 -21.24 9.69
CA PHE A 66 -10.46 -21.03 10.83
C PHE A 66 -11.67 -21.92 10.73
N CYS A 67 -12.07 -22.49 11.87
CA CYS A 67 -13.27 -23.29 12.01
C CYS A 67 -14.24 -22.53 12.91
N LEU A 68 -15.33 -22.00 12.34
CA LEU A 68 -16.40 -21.37 13.09
C LEU A 68 -17.51 -22.38 13.35
N ILE A 69 -17.79 -22.63 14.61
CA ILE A 69 -18.86 -23.51 15.08
C ILE A 69 -19.93 -22.60 15.69
N GLY A 70 -21.14 -22.70 15.19
CA GLY A 70 -22.30 -21.95 15.66
C GLY A 70 -23.57 -22.79 15.57
N GLU A 71 -24.61 -22.33 16.25
CA GLU A 71 -25.96 -22.88 16.15
C GLU A 71 -26.72 -22.18 15.01
N GLY A 72 -27.58 -22.89 14.29
CA GLY A 72 -28.45 -22.34 13.26
C GLY A 72 -28.22 -22.88 11.86
N GLN A 73 -28.70 -22.14 10.86
CA GLN A 73 -28.61 -22.51 9.46
C GLN A 73 -27.30 -22.06 8.83
N ALA A 74 -26.95 -22.61 7.67
CA ALA A 74 -25.71 -22.29 6.96
C ALA A 74 -25.56 -20.78 6.64
N ASP A 75 -26.65 -20.12 6.28
CA ASP A 75 -26.65 -18.68 5.99
C ASP A 75 -26.27 -17.83 7.20
N GLN A 76 -26.68 -18.24 8.41
CA GLN A 76 -26.32 -17.56 9.63
C GLN A 76 -24.83 -17.68 9.94
N LEU A 77 -24.24 -18.85 9.70
CA LEU A 77 -22.79 -19.04 9.82
C LEU A 77 -22.02 -18.22 8.78
N LEU A 78 -22.57 -18.04 7.58
CA LEU A 78 -21.96 -17.18 6.58
C LEU A 78 -21.95 -15.72 7.01
N GLU A 79 -23.06 -15.21 7.58
CA GLU A 79 -23.09 -13.85 8.13
C GLU A 79 -22.10 -13.67 9.30
N ASP A 80 -21.89 -14.72 10.09
CA ASP A 80 -20.88 -14.68 11.14
C ASP A 80 -19.45 -14.67 10.57
N VAL A 81 -19.17 -15.38 9.47
CA VAL A 81 -17.88 -15.31 8.75
C VAL A 81 -17.62 -13.91 8.19
N LYS A 82 -18.62 -13.26 7.60
CA LYS A 82 -18.49 -11.89 7.06
C LYS A 82 -18.08 -10.85 8.11
N LYS A 83 -18.36 -11.06 9.38
CA LYS A 83 -17.90 -10.18 10.46
C LYS A 83 -16.38 -10.07 10.53
N TYR A 84 -15.66 -11.12 10.10
CA TYR A 84 -14.18 -11.15 10.11
C TYR A 84 -13.55 -10.32 9.00
N THR A 85 -14.33 -9.87 8.01
CA THR A 85 -13.94 -8.89 7.01
C THR A 85 -14.68 -7.56 7.17
N HIS A 86 -15.39 -7.36 8.28
CA HIS A 86 -16.28 -6.21 8.49
C HIS A 86 -17.31 -6.04 7.34
N ASN A 87 -17.80 -7.14 6.78
CA ASN A 87 -18.60 -7.17 5.55
C ASN A 87 -17.87 -6.55 4.35
N ASP A 88 -16.58 -6.83 4.22
CA ASP A 88 -15.68 -6.34 3.17
C ASP A 88 -15.56 -4.80 3.17
N GLN A 89 -15.49 -4.22 4.37
CA GLN A 89 -15.36 -2.78 4.55
C GLN A 89 -14.21 -2.43 5.50
N TYR A 90 -13.50 -1.36 5.17
CA TYR A 90 -12.54 -0.76 6.08
C TYR A 90 -13.27 0.07 7.14
N VAL A 91 -12.99 -0.23 8.39
CA VAL A 91 -13.67 0.41 9.53
C VAL A 91 -13.24 1.88 9.64
N PRO A 92 -14.16 2.85 9.64
CA PRO A 92 -13.80 4.26 9.73
C PRO A 92 -13.23 4.59 11.12
N ILE A 93 -12.15 5.36 11.16
CA ILE A 93 -11.54 5.87 12.39
C ILE A 93 -11.71 7.39 12.43
N LYS A 94 -12.21 7.90 13.55
CA LYS A 94 -12.39 9.35 13.72
C LYS A 94 -11.06 10.10 13.56
N GLY A 95 -11.06 11.14 12.73
CA GLY A 95 -9.88 11.95 12.43
C GLY A 95 -8.88 11.26 11.49
N HIS A 96 -9.30 10.19 10.81
CA HIS A 96 -8.52 9.52 9.78
C HIS A 96 -9.34 9.38 8.50
N LYS A 97 -8.63 9.31 7.37
CA LYS A 97 -9.16 8.99 6.06
C LYS A 97 -8.39 7.81 5.48
N THR A 98 -9.12 6.87 4.89
CA THR A 98 -8.54 5.70 4.25
C THR A 98 -8.00 6.04 2.86
N MET A 99 -6.82 5.53 2.52
CA MET A 99 -6.20 5.74 1.20
C MET A 99 -5.69 4.43 0.62
N ALA A 100 -6.27 4.03 -0.51
CA ALA A 100 -5.73 3.00 -1.39
C ALA A 100 -4.76 3.65 -2.40
N SER A 101 -3.56 3.10 -2.54
CA SER A 101 -2.58 3.57 -3.51
C SER A 101 -2.35 2.54 -4.60
N HIS A 102 -2.00 3.02 -5.79
CA HIS A 102 -1.58 2.22 -6.94
C HIS A 102 -2.74 1.41 -7.55
N PHE A 103 -3.75 2.11 -8.05
CA PHE A 103 -4.81 1.52 -8.84
C PHE A 103 -4.63 1.89 -10.31
N HIS A 104 -4.46 0.89 -11.16
CA HIS A 104 -4.42 1.04 -12.61
C HIS A 104 -5.84 0.94 -13.16
N ASN A 105 -6.51 2.05 -13.38
CA ASN A 105 -7.80 2.00 -14.05
C ASN A 105 -7.67 1.86 -15.57
N GLU A 106 -6.44 1.92 -16.09
CA GLU A 106 -6.09 1.89 -17.51
C GLU A 106 -6.90 2.87 -18.36
N PHE A 107 -7.33 3.98 -17.75
CA PHE A 107 -8.18 4.97 -18.38
C PHE A 107 -7.51 5.57 -19.62
N ILE A 108 -6.24 5.94 -19.51
CA ILE A 108 -5.48 6.49 -20.62
C ILE A 108 -5.44 5.50 -21.80
N MET A 109 -5.06 4.24 -21.51
CA MET A 109 -4.89 3.21 -22.55
C MET A 109 -6.21 2.72 -23.15
N ASN A 110 -7.24 2.59 -22.34
CA ASN A 110 -8.48 1.95 -22.75
C ASN A 110 -9.58 2.93 -23.18
N VAL A 111 -9.48 4.18 -22.83
CA VAL A 111 -10.46 5.23 -23.17
C VAL A 111 -9.81 6.31 -24.02
N VAL A 112 -8.86 7.07 -23.48
CA VAL A 112 -8.30 8.26 -24.16
C VAL A 112 -7.57 7.90 -25.44
N MET A 113 -6.67 6.93 -25.42
CA MET A 113 -5.92 6.51 -26.61
C MET A 113 -6.76 5.80 -27.67
N LYS A 114 -7.93 5.33 -27.31
CA LYS A 114 -8.88 4.67 -28.21
C LYS A 114 -10.02 5.59 -28.66
N ASP A 115 -9.91 6.89 -28.36
CA ASP A 115 -10.93 7.91 -28.64
C ASP A 115 -12.35 7.51 -28.19
N LYS A 116 -12.45 6.79 -27.08
CA LYS A 116 -13.73 6.39 -26.50
C LYS A 116 -14.30 7.52 -25.64
N ALA A 117 -15.63 7.52 -25.47
CA ALA A 117 -16.28 8.40 -24.53
C ALA A 117 -15.85 8.08 -23.09
N ILE A 118 -15.59 9.13 -22.30
CA ILE A 118 -15.26 9.00 -20.87
C ILE A 118 -16.49 8.45 -20.14
N PRO A 119 -16.37 7.33 -19.41
CA PRO A 119 -17.48 6.78 -18.64
C PRO A 119 -18.04 7.81 -17.66
N SER A 120 -19.35 7.98 -17.63
CA SER A 120 -20.01 8.92 -16.71
C SER A 120 -19.83 8.50 -15.25
N LYS A 121 -19.91 7.19 -14.97
CA LYS A 121 -19.74 6.59 -13.65
C LYS A 121 -19.07 5.22 -13.78
N PRO A 122 -17.74 5.14 -13.68
CA PRO A 122 -17.03 3.88 -13.66
C PRO A 122 -17.38 3.05 -12.41
N GLU A 123 -17.52 1.74 -12.56
CA GLU A 123 -17.93 0.82 -11.51
C GLU A 123 -16.99 0.84 -10.29
N PHE A 124 -15.69 1.00 -10.51
CA PHE A 124 -14.70 1.01 -9.43
C PHE A 124 -14.97 2.05 -8.35
N VAL A 125 -15.59 3.19 -8.70
CA VAL A 125 -15.93 4.26 -7.74
C VAL A 125 -16.92 3.73 -6.70
N ASP A 126 -17.97 3.04 -7.14
CA ASP A 126 -18.97 2.46 -6.24
C ASP A 126 -18.38 1.33 -5.39
N VAL A 127 -17.46 0.53 -5.96
CA VAL A 127 -16.76 -0.53 -5.22
C VAL A 127 -15.91 0.06 -4.10
N PHE A 128 -15.04 1.02 -4.40
CA PHE A 128 -14.19 1.67 -3.38
C PHE A 128 -15.02 2.36 -2.29
N LYS A 129 -16.07 3.10 -2.67
CA LYS A 129 -16.96 3.74 -1.68
C LYS A 129 -17.64 2.72 -0.76
N LYS A 130 -18.13 1.59 -1.31
CA LYS A 130 -18.73 0.51 -0.52
C LYS A 130 -17.73 -0.13 0.45
N MET A 131 -16.47 -0.21 0.05
CA MET A 131 -15.39 -0.73 0.90
C MET A 131 -14.95 0.26 1.98
N GLY A 132 -15.48 1.48 2.01
CA GLY A 132 -15.05 2.51 2.94
C GLY A 132 -13.67 3.11 2.61
N VAL A 133 -13.34 3.20 1.32
CA VAL A 133 -12.12 3.86 0.85
C VAL A 133 -12.43 5.30 0.49
N ASP A 134 -11.84 6.24 1.23
CA ASP A 134 -12.05 7.68 1.06
C ASP A 134 -11.20 8.27 -0.09
N ILE A 135 -9.96 7.77 -0.26
CA ILE A 135 -8.98 8.30 -1.22
C ILE A 135 -8.45 7.15 -2.06
N VAL A 136 -8.47 7.30 -3.38
CA VAL A 136 -7.82 6.38 -4.31
C VAL A 136 -6.76 7.14 -5.11
N HIS A 137 -5.51 6.68 -5.05
CA HIS A 137 -4.40 7.20 -5.84
C HIS A 137 -4.16 6.29 -7.04
N LEU A 138 -4.29 6.84 -8.23
CA LEU A 138 -4.07 6.12 -9.48
C LEU A 138 -2.58 5.85 -9.74
N GLY A 139 -2.31 4.79 -10.46
CA GLY A 139 -0.99 4.42 -10.96
C GLY A 139 -1.01 4.28 -12.47
N GLU A 140 -1.47 5.31 -13.21
CA GLU A 140 -1.49 5.25 -14.66
C GLU A 140 -0.07 5.11 -15.21
N PHE A 141 0.08 4.30 -16.26
CA PHE A 141 1.40 4.08 -16.85
C PHE A 141 1.96 5.35 -17.49
N HIS A 142 3.25 5.56 -17.31
CA HIS A 142 3.99 6.64 -17.96
C HIS A 142 5.22 6.06 -18.65
N TYR A 143 5.44 6.47 -19.88
CA TYR A 143 6.61 6.16 -20.72
C TYR A 143 6.60 4.79 -21.40
N THR A 144 6.33 3.68 -20.74
CA THR A 144 6.37 2.34 -21.37
C THR A 144 5.14 2.00 -22.18
N ALA A 145 3.98 2.24 -21.64
CA ALA A 145 2.70 1.93 -22.27
C ALA A 145 2.10 3.14 -23.02
N HIS A 146 2.59 4.35 -22.70
CA HIS A 146 2.14 5.57 -23.36
C HIS A 146 3.06 5.99 -24.51
N PRO A 147 2.54 6.68 -25.53
CA PRO A 147 3.36 7.26 -26.58
C PRO A 147 4.40 8.22 -25.97
N LYS A 148 5.67 8.05 -26.38
CA LYS A 148 6.78 8.92 -25.94
C LYS A 148 6.76 10.29 -26.62
N GLY A 149 5.65 10.72 -27.14
CA GLY A 149 5.42 11.95 -27.90
C GLY A 149 4.64 11.68 -29.18
N PRO A 150 4.19 12.72 -29.87
CA PRO A 150 4.50 14.14 -29.62
C PRO A 150 3.88 14.67 -28.32
N ASP A 151 4.43 15.78 -27.79
CA ASP A 151 4.00 16.42 -26.55
C ASP A 151 2.48 16.61 -26.46
N GLY A 152 1.86 17.01 -27.59
CA GLY A 152 0.41 17.28 -27.64
C GLY A 152 -0.46 16.07 -27.28
N ILE A 153 -0.04 14.85 -27.60
CA ILE A 153 -0.77 13.62 -27.23
C ILE A 153 -0.67 13.43 -25.71
N ARG A 154 0.53 13.55 -25.15
CA ARG A 154 0.74 13.35 -23.72
C ARG A 154 0.01 14.39 -22.88
N LEU A 155 0.02 15.66 -23.30
CA LEU A 155 -0.71 16.73 -22.61
C LEU A 155 -2.22 16.53 -22.64
N LYS A 156 -2.76 16.05 -23.75
CA LYS A 156 -4.19 15.69 -23.86
C LYS A 156 -4.55 14.52 -22.94
N GLU A 157 -3.67 13.51 -22.81
CA GLU A 157 -3.87 12.39 -21.89
C GLU A 157 -3.97 12.87 -20.44
N LEU A 158 -3.01 13.70 -20.00
CA LEU A 158 -3.00 14.27 -18.65
C LEU A 158 -4.24 15.13 -18.38
N ASP A 159 -4.62 15.98 -19.33
CA ASP A 159 -5.81 16.82 -19.23
C ASP A 159 -7.08 15.97 -19.02
N SER A 160 -7.23 14.90 -19.82
CA SER A 160 -8.34 13.96 -19.69
C SER A 160 -8.33 13.20 -18.36
N LEU A 161 -7.15 12.84 -17.86
CA LEU A 161 -7.00 12.18 -16.55
C LEU A 161 -7.42 13.14 -15.41
N PHE A 162 -6.99 14.38 -15.47
CA PHE A 162 -7.34 15.39 -14.46
C PHE A 162 -8.83 15.70 -14.48
N GLU A 163 -9.44 15.80 -15.66
CA GLU A 163 -10.88 15.97 -15.81
C GLU A 163 -11.63 14.79 -15.18
N LEU A 164 -11.24 13.56 -15.50
CA LEU A 164 -11.85 12.35 -14.93
C LEU A 164 -11.78 12.36 -13.40
N CYS A 165 -10.60 12.57 -12.85
CA CYS A 165 -10.39 12.57 -11.41
C CYS A 165 -11.23 13.66 -10.72
N GLY A 166 -11.26 14.87 -11.30
CA GLY A 166 -12.06 15.97 -10.77
C GLY A 166 -13.56 15.71 -10.80
N ARG A 167 -14.04 15.09 -11.87
CA ARG A 167 -15.46 14.77 -12.05
C ARG A 167 -15.95 13.65 -11.14
N LEU A 168 -15.08 12.67 -10.83
CA LEU A 168 -15.41 11.52 -9.98
C LEU A 168 -15.17 11.77 -8.50
N SER A 169 -14.51 12.86 -8.14
CA SER A 169 -14.30 13.26 -6.75
C SER A 169 -15.48 14.06 -6.20
N ASP A 170 -15.85 13.78 -4.96
CA ASP A 170 -16.90 14.48 -4.22
C ASP A 170 -16.53 14.71 -2.75
N GLU A 171 -17.49 14.96 -1.87
CA GLU A 171 -17.24 15.20 -0.44
C GLU A 171 -16.88 13.94 0.34
N GLU A 172 -17.18 12.75 -0.20
CA GLU A 172 -16.96 11.44 0.44
C GLU A 172 -15.84 10.62 -0.23
N PHE A 173 -15.41 11.02 -1.43
CA PHE A 173 -14.46 10.26 -2.23
C PHE A 173 -13.53 11.18 -3.03
N LEU A 174 -12.23 10.98 -2.90
CA LEU A 174 -11.21 11.73 -3.62
C LEU A 174 -10.39 10.80 -4.52
N LEU A 175 -10.52 10.98 -5.83
CA LEU A 175 -9.72 10.27 -6.83
C LEU A 175 -8.52 11.13 -7.21
N LEU A 176 -7.32 10.70 -6.86
CA LEU A 176 -6.08 11.41 -7.11
C LEU A 176 -5.42 10.93 -8.41
N PRO A 177 -5.11 11.85 -9.34
CA PRO A 177 -4.31 11.49 -10.50
C PRO A 177 -2.89 11.17 -10.04
N GLY A 178 -2.42 9.99 -10.41
CA GLY A 178 -1.08 9.51 -10.15
C GLY A 178 -0.60 8.66 -11.30
N GLU A 179 0.69 8.40 -11.34
CA GLU A 179 1.33 7.64 -12.39
C GLU A 179 2.36 6.69 -11.81
N GLU A 180 2.56 5.57 -12.50
CA GLU A 180 3.65 4.62 -12.27
C GLU A 180 4.66 4.67 -13.43
N PRO A 181 5.62 5.59 -13.40
CA PRO A 181 6.72 5.58 -14.35
C PRO A 181 7.71 4.45 -14.03
N ASN A 182 8.50 4.07 -15.05
CA ASN A 182 9.49 3.02 -14.90
C ASN A 182 10.90 3.42 -15.33
N GLU A 183 11.17 4.70 -15.44
CA GLU A 183 12.51 5.25 -15.74
C GLU A 183 12.92 6.28 -14.70
N PHE A 184 14.20 6.64 -14.67
CA PHE A 184 14.86 7.66 -13.86
C PHE A 184 15.10 7.27 -12.39
N LEU A 185 14.09 6.78 -11.65
CA LEU A 185 14.21 6.56 -10.20
C LEU A 185 14.35 5.08 -9.81
N GLY A 186 14.98 4.28 -10.68
CA GLY A 186 15.44 2.93 -10.34
C GLY A 186 14.40 1.83 -10.45
N GLY A 187 13.54 1.84 -11.45
CA GLY A 187 12.50 0.84 -11.69
C GLY A 187 11.12 1.45 -11.66
N HIS A 188 10.11 0.70 -11.23
CA HIS A 188 8.76 1.23 -11.05
C HIS A 188 8.68 2.12 -9.82
N TRP A 189 8.03 3.26 -9.94
CA TRP A 189 7.83 4.21 -8.85
C TRP A 189 6.54 5.00 -9.03
N MET A 190 5.99 5.49 -7.93
CA MET A 190 4.76 6.28 -7.93
C MET A 190 5.07 7.76 -7.88
N ALA A 191 4.26 8.56 -8.57
CA ALA A 191 4.31 10.01 -8.53
C ALA A 191 2.96 10.59 -8.06
N LEU A 192 3.01 11.51 -7.10
CA LEU A 192 1.85 12.24 -6.61
C LEU A 192 2.20 13.72 -6.45
N PHE A 193 1.42 14.60 -7.10
CA PHE A 193 1.53 16.06 -6.95
C PHE A 193 0.33 16.61 -6.19
N PRO A 194 0.44 17.76 -5.50
CA PRO A 194 -0.66 18.32 -4.70
C PRO A 194 -1.80 18.93 -5.52
N LYS A 195 -1.66 19.01 -6.83
CA LYS A 195 -2.60 19.55 -7.84
C LYS A 195 -2.22 18.97 -9.20
N PRO A 196 -3.04 19.16 -10.25
CA PRO A 196 -2.67 18.80 -11.61
C PRO A 196 -1.34 19.43 -12.06
N VAL A 197 -0.42 18.59 -12.55
CA VAL A 197 0.89 19.00 -13.09
C VAL A 197 1.09 18.36 -14.45
N TYR A 198 1.38 19.18 -15.47
CA TYR A 198 1.64 18.69 -16.81
C TYR A 198 3.13 18.45 -17.01
N TRP A 199 3.51 17.19 -17.20
CA TRP A 199 4.89 16.77 -17.34
C TRP A 199 5.08 15.62 -18.32
N ILE A 200 6.25 15.54 -18.94
CA ILE A 200 6.59 14.62 -20.02
C ILE A 200 7.98 14.02 -19.76
N MET A 201 8.09 12.72 -19.68
CA MET A 201 9.35 11.99 -19.57
C MET A 201 10.04 11.85 -20.94
N SER A 202 10.13 12.94 -21.68
CA SER A 202 10.85 12.98 -22.95
C SER A 202 11.24 14.41 -23.28
N ASN A 203 12.50 14.61 -23.62
CA ASN A 203 12.98 15.88 -24.12
C ASN A 203 13.89 15.69 -25.36
N LYS A 204 13.38 14.98 -26.35
CA LYS A 204 14.11 14.68 -27.59
C LYS A 204 14.43 15.92 -28.43
N GLU A 205 13.65 16.99 -28.28
CA GLU A 205 13.79 18.22 -29.05
C GLU A 205 14.62 19.29 -28.33
N ASN A 206 15.32 18.95 -27.25
CA ASN A 206 16.08 19.88 -26.42
C ASN A 206 15.31 21.14 -26.00
N LYS A 207 14.01 21.00 -25.79
CA LYS A 207 13.16 22.10 -25.27
C LYS A 207 13.58 22.45 -23.83
N PRO A 208 13.28 23.69 -23.38
CA PRO A 208 13.51 24.06 -21.99
C PRO A 208 12.81 23.11 -21.02
N PHE A 209 13.44 22.85 -19.85
CA PHE A 209 12.86 22.05 -18.77
C PHE A 209 11.41 22.47 -18.44
N MET A 210 11.12 23.76 -18.45
CA MET A 210 9.80 24.34 -18.23
C MET A 210 9.48 25.32 -19.34
N SER A 211 8.24 25.26 -19.84
CA SER A 211 7.70 26.24 -20.77
C SER A 211 6.24 26.54 -20.44
N SER A 212 5.77 27.73 -20.88
CA SER A 212 4.35 28.08 -20.80
C SER A 212 3.62 27.56 -22.05
N HIS A 213 2.47 26.93 -21.84
CA HIS A 213 1.55 26.48 -22.88
C HIS A 213 0.22 27.20 -22.73
N THR A 214 -0.39 27.65 -23.83
CA THR A 214 -1.60 28.48 -23.81
C THR A 214 -2.77 27.77 -23.09
N GLN A 215 -2.93 26.45 -23.31
CA GLN A 215 -4.03 25.65 -22.74
C GLN A 215 -3.66 25.06 -21.39
N TYR A 216 -2.43 24.53 -21.25
CA TYR A 216 -2.03 23.69 -20.09
C TYR A 216 -1.21 24.44 -19.04
N GLY A 217 -0.94 25.74 -19.25
CA GLY A 217 -0.12 26.51 -18.34
C GLY A 217 1.35 26.08 -18.33
N LYS A 218 1.91 25.75 -17.17
CA LYS A 218 3.28 25.26 -17.07
C LYS A 218 3.37 23.81 -17.53
N VAL A 219 4.31 23.52 -18.43
CA VAL A 219 4.61 22.17 -18.91
C VAL A 219 6.09 21.88 -18.67
N TYR A 220 6.37 20.75 -18.04
CA TYR A 220 7.71 20.28 -17.70
C TYR A 220 8.16 19.15 -18.62
N ARG A 221 9.44 19.17 -19.05
CA ARG A 221 10.03 18.14 -19.89
C ARG A 221 11.30 17.63 -19.24
N LEU A 222 11.29 16.35 -18.90
CA LEU A 222 12.31 15.73 -18.08
C LEU A 222 13.28 14.94 -18.96
N LYS A 223 14.58 15.06 -18.69
CA LYS A 223 15.66 14.32 -19.37
C LYS A 223 16.15 13.14 -18.55
N ASP A 224 16.18 13.31 -17.25
CA ASP A 224 16.83 12.39 -16.32
C ASP A 224 16.26 12.52 -14.88
N LYS A 225 16.86 11.76 -13.96
CA LYS A 225 16.52 11.76 -12.55
C LYS A 225 16.67 13.12 -11.85
N ASN A 226 17.57 13.98 -12.32
CA ASN A 226 17.79 15.30 -11.71
C ASN A 226 16.67 16.26 -12.10
N ASP A 227 16.22 16.22 -13.35
CA ASP A 227 15.03 16.96 -13.79
C ASP A 227 13.79 16.48 -13.03
N MET A 228 13.66 15.17 -12.77
CA MET A 228 12.55 14.64 -11.98
C MET A 228 12.59 15.14 -10.55
N LEU A 229 13.72 15.08 -9.88
CA LEU A 229 13.88 15.63 -8.53
C LEU A 229 13.52 17.12 -8.49
N ARG A 230 14.03 17.89 -9.45
CA ARG A 230 13.73 19.32 -9.59
C ARG A 230 12.23 19.57 -9.75
N LEU A 231 11.52 18.74 -10.53
CA LEU A 231 10.07 18.85 -10.67
C LEU A 231 9.34 18.60 -9.35
N LEU A 232 9.72 17.52 -8.65
CA LEU A 232 9.15 17.21 -7.32
C LEU A 232 9.33 18.38 -6.34
N GLU A 233 10.53 18.97 -6.31
CA GLU A 233 10.83 20.12 -5.44
C GLU A 233 10.00 21.36 -5.83
N LEU A 234 9.92 21.70 -7.12
CA LEU A 234 9.21 22.89 -7.61
C LEU A 234 7.70 22.82 -7.40
N GLU A 235 7.10 21.66 -7.64
CA GLU A 235 5.66 21.45 -7.56
C GLU A 235 5.25 20.74 -6.25
N LYS A 236 6.17 20.60 -5.29
CA LYS A 236 5.95 19.95 -3.98
C LYS A 236 5.37 18.54 -4.10
N GLY A 237 5.79 17.81 -5.14
CA GLY A 237 5.37 16.44 -5.38
C GLY A 237 6.09 15.46 -4.47
N LEU A 238 5.56 14.25 -4.39
CA LEU A 238 6.12 13.11 -3.69
C LEU A 238 6.31 11.95 -4.66
N ALA A 239 7.34 11.14 -4.41
CA ALA A 239 7.57 9.90 -5.13
C ALA A 239 7.98 8.79 -4.16
N TRP A 240 7.76 7.54 -4.53
CA TRP A 240 8.23 6.35 -3.80
C TRP A 240 8.35 5.15 -4.73
N THR A 241 9.22 4.20 -4.39
CA THR A 241 9.37 2.96 -5.15
C THR A 241 8.10 2.11 -5.03
N ALA A 242 7.52 1.70 -6.15
CA ALA A 242 6.41 0.77 -6.19
C ALA A 242 6.91 -0.65 -5.88
N HIS A 243 6.13 -1.43 -5.12
CA HIS A 243 6.34 -2.86 -4.79
C HIS A 243 7.82 -3.31 -4.72
N PRO A 244 8.71 -2.65 -3.97
CA PRO A 244 10.12 -2.98 -3.90
C PRO A 244 10.36 -4.37 -3.30
N ARG A 245 11.48 -5.00 -3.69
CA ARG A 245 11.92 -6.31 -3.17
C ARG A 245 10.95 -7.48 -3.39
N ILE A 246 9.93 -7.32 -4.27
CA ILE A 246 8.93 -8.37 -4.55
C ILE A 246 9.24 -9.08 -5.87
N LYS A 247 9.53 -8.32 -6.93
CA LYS A 247 9.78 -8.85 -8.29
C LYS A 247 11.10 -8.32 -8.84
N GLY A 248 11.73 -9.07 -9.74
CA GLY A 248 12.98 -8.65 -10.36
C GLY A 248 12.86 -7.41 -11.27
N SER A 249 11.65 -7.08 -11.74
CA SER A 249 11.37 -5.87 -12.53
C SER A 249 11.14 -4.62 -11.69
N THR A 250 11.15 -4.75 -10.37
CA THR A 250 10.89 -3.65 -9.46
C THR A 250 12.18 -2.99 -9.01
N GLY A 251 12.08 -1.74 -8.57
CA GLY A 251 13.23 -1.03 -8.01
C GLY A 251 13.74 -1.67 -6.72
N TYR A 252 15.05 -1.62 -6.56
CA TYR A 252 15.72 -2.01 -5.33
C TYR A 252 16.38 -0.78 -4.72
N PRO A 253 15.77 -0.14 -3.73
CA PRO A 253 16.35 1.02 -3.04
C PRO A 253 17.78 0.82 -2.57
N ASP A 254 18.16 -0.43 -2.27
CA ASP A 254 19.53 -0.83 -1.93
C ASP A 254 20.57 -0.35 -2.96
N ALA A 255 20.23 -0.34 -4.24
CA ALA A 255 21.15 0.02 -5.33
C ALA A 255 21.33 1.53 -5.47
N TYR A 256 20.39 2.35 -5.01
CA TYR A 256 20.42 3.81 -5.19
C TYR A 256 20.21 4.63 -3.90
N LYS A 257 20.38 4.00 -2.75
CA LYS A 257 20.29 4.65 -1.44
C LYS A 257 21.20 5.88 -1.29
N ASP A 258 22.29 5.94 -2.05
CA ASP A 258 23.24 7.04 -2.02
C ASP A 258 22.94 8.15 -3.02
N GLU A 259 21.98 7.95 -3.91
CA GLU A 259 21.56 8.91 -4.91
C GLU A 259 20.86 10.12 -4.29
N GLN A 260 21.01 11.29 -4.91
CA GLN A 260 20.45 12.54 -4.41
C GLN A 260 18.93 12.49 -4.33
N PHE A 261 18.25 11.91 -5.34
CA PHE A 261 16.80 11.81 -5.33
C PHE A 261 16.31 10.95 -4.16
N PHE A 262 17.02 9.85 -3.85
CA PHE A 262 16.62 8.97 -2.74
C PHE A 262 16.77 9.67 -1.39
N LYS A 263 17.79 10.50 -1.20
CA LYS A 263 18.02 11.28 0.03
C LYS A 263 17.04 12.43 0.21
N SER A 264 16.41 12.89 -0.84
CA SER A 264 15.44 14.00 -0.81
C SER A 264 14.19 13.63 0.00
N ASP A 265 13.63 14.62 0.71
CA ASP A 265 12.35 14.48 1.43
C ASP A 265 11.15 14.33 0.48
N HIS A 266 11.32 14.66 -0.81
CA HIS A 266 10.34 14.45 -1.86
C HIS A 266 10.26 12.97 -2.33
N PHE A 267 11.23 12.14 -1.96
CA PHE A 267 11.20 10.71 -2.20
C PHE A 267 10.92 9.98 -0.89
N LEU A 268 9.68 9.52 -0.70
CA LEU A 268 9.20 9.00 0.59
C LEU A 268 9.86 7.69 1.00
N GLY A 269 10.23 6.83 0.06
CA GLY A 269 10.79 5.51 0.33
C GLY A 269 10.21 4.44 -0.57
N GLY A 270 9.34 3.59 -0.05
CA GLY A 270 8.76 2.50 -0.84
C GLY A 270 7.31 2.19 -0.48
N ALA A 271 6.78 1.20 -1.17
CA ALA A 271 5.42 0.73 -0.98
C ALA A 271 5.39 -0.69 -0.40
N TRP A 272 4.48 -0.93 0.53
CA TRP A 272 4.20 -2.25 1.08
C TRP A 272 3.06 -2.90 0.31
N LYS A 273 3.42 -3.89 -0.51
CA LYS A 273 2.48 -4.76 -1.21
C LYS A 273 2.59 -6.16 -0.60
N PRO A 274 1.63 -6.60 0.23
CA PRO A 274 1.71 -7.89 0.89
C PRO A 274 1.41 -9.06 -0.04
N MET A 275 0.84 -8.79 -1.20
CA MET A 275 0.45 -9.82 -2.17
C MET A 275 1.43 -9.90 -3.35
N PRO A 276 1.76 -11.09 -3.88
CA PRO A 276 1.39 -12.42 -3.37
C PRO A 276 1.92 -12.66 -1.95
N ALA A 277 1.15 -13.36 -1.13
CA ALA A 277 1.47 -13.56 0.28
C ALA A 277 2.73 -14.43 0.48
N ASP A 278 3.70 -13.93 1.22
CA ASP A 278 4.80 -14.70 1.79
C ASP A 278 4.46 -15.03 3.25
N LEU A 279 4.15 -16.29 3.52
CA LEU A 279 3.74 -16.82 4.81
C LEU A 279 4.85 -17.63 5.51
N SER A 280 6.11 -17.39 5.14
CA SER A 280 7.28 -17.96 5.83
C SER A 280 7.46 -17.39 7.24
N LEU A 281 6.91 -16.20 7.50
CA LEU A 281 6.84 -15.55 8.79
C LEU A 281 5.38 -15.28 9.18
N PRO A 282 5.09 -15.14 10.49
CA PRO A 282 3.74 -14.85 10.97
C PRO A 282 3.36 -13.37 10.76
N LYS A 283 3.67 -12.81 9.59
CA LYS A 283 3.35 -11.45 9.15
C LYS A 283 3.45 -11.35 7.63
N LEU A 284 2.58 -10.56 7.02
CA LEU A 284 2.57 -10.32 5.59
C LEU A 284 3.60 -9.24 5.17
N GLY A 285 4.21 -9.44 4.01
CA GLY A 285 5.05 -8.43 3.37
C GLY A 285 6.35 -8.10 4.10
N ASN A 286 6.93 -9.07 4.80
CA ASN A 286 8.14 -8.91 5.63
C ASN A 286 9.30 -8.22 4.89
N ARG A 287 9.56 -8.56 3.63
CA ARG A 287 10.69 -8.00 2.85
C ARG A 287 10.65 -6.48 2.74
N VAL A 288 9.43 -5.91 2.63
CA VAL A 288 9.27 -4.46 2.55
C VAL A 288 9.37 -3.81 3.93
N LEU A 289 8.93 -4.49 4.98
CA LEU A 289 9.12 -4.03 6.35
C LEU A 289 10.61 -4.02 6.72
N ASP A 290 11.37 -5.03 6.29
CA ASP A 290 12.83 -5.04 6.43
C ASP A 290 13.48 -3.89 5.66
N LEU A 291 12.96 -3.52 4.47
CA LEU A 291 13.42 -2.34 3.73
C LEU A 291 13.20 -1.05 4.53
N LEU A 292 12.06 -0.90 5.22
CA LEU A 292 11.83 0.28 6.07
C LEU A 292 12.89 0.37 7.18
N ASP A 293 13.22 -0.76 7.79
CA ASP A 293 14.25 -0.83 8.82
C ASP A 293 15.64 -0.46 8.26
N ASP A 294 15.98 -1.00 7.09
CA ASP A 294 17.22 -0.67 6.38
C ASP A 294 17.30 0.81 6.03
N MET A 295 16.24 1.40 5.46
CA MET A 295 16.20 2.81 5.11
C MET A 295 16.40 3.71 6.31
N ASN A 296 15.81 3.37 7.46
CA ASN A 296 16.00 4.10 8.70
C ASN A 296 17.46 3.98 9.21
N ASN A 297 18.06 2.79 9.09
CA ASN A 297 19.47 2.58 9.45
C ASN A 297 20.44 3.29 8.50
N TRP A 298 20.07 3.48 7.22
CA TRP A 298 20.87 4.32 6.30
C TRP A 298 20.82 5.80 6.65
N GLY A 299 20.00 6.20 7.63
CA GLY A 299 19.86 7.56 8.13
C GLY A 299 18.91 8.43 7.34
N ASN A 300 18.09 7.83 6.48
CA ASN A 300 17.05 8.52 5.70
C ASN A 300 15.69 8.37 6.40
N LYS A 301 15.02 9.49 6.66
CA LYS A 301 13.68 9.50 7.26
C LYS A 301 12.62 9.09 6.24
N LYS A 302 12.62 7.82 5.85
CA LYS A 302 11.74 7.26 4.83
C LYS A 302 10.48 6.64 5.43
N LYS A 303 9.47 6.45 4.59
CA LYS A 303 8.18 5.87 4.93
C LYS A 303 7.89 4.68 4.02
N ILE A 304 7.00 3.84 4.45
CA ILE A 304 6.41 2.77 3.64
C ILE A 304 4.91 2.99 3.56
N ILE A 305 4.40 3.10 2.34
CA ILE A 305 2.99 3.33 2.03
C ILE A 305 2.35 2.00 1.65
N ALA A 306 1.19 1.66 2.20
CA ALA A 306 0.43 0.51 1.73
C ALA A 306 0.01 0.71 0.27
N GLU A 307 0.20 -0.33 -0.54
CA GLU A 307 -0.03 -0.31 -1.98
C GLU A 307 -0.81 -1.55 -2.41
N ALA A 308 -1.80 -1.36 -3.27
CA ALA A 308 -2.63 -2.44 -3.79
C ALA A 308 -2.14 -2.98 -5.14
N ASP A 309 -1.69 -2.10 -6.06
CA ASP A 309 -1.27 -2.44 -7.43
C ASP A 309 -2.32 -3.28 -8.16
N LEU A 310 -3.54 -2.73 -8.23
CA LEU A 310 -4.71 -3.37 -8.80
C LEU A 310 -4.94 -2.91 -10.23
N PHE A 311 -5.41 -3.84 -11.09
CA PHE A 311 -5.76 -3.56 -12.48
C PHE A 311 -7.26 -3.65 -12.75
N THR A 312 -7.98 -4.43 -11.94
CA THR A 312 -9.41 -4.65 -12.11
C THR A 312 -10.11 -4.50 -10.76
N VAL A 313 -11.07 -3.59 -10.71
CA VAL A 313 -11.92 -3.37 -9.54
C VAL A 313 -13.36 -3.41 -10.00
N THR A 314 -14.06 -4.52 -9.71
CA THR A 314 -15.44 -4.77 -10.09
C THR A 314 -16.22 -5.37 -8.94
N LEU A 315 -17.56 -5.33 -9.03
CA LEU A 315 -18.43 -5.94 -8.02
C LEU A 315 -18.35 -7.48 -7.96
N GLU A 316 -17.83 -8.10 -9.04
CA GLU A 316 -17.70 -9.56 -9.15
C GLU A 316 -16.41 -10.10 -8.49
N ASN A 317 -15.44 -9.23 -8.23
CA ASN A 317 -14.17 -9.59 -7.63
C ASN A 317 -14.18 -9.28 -6.14
N GLU A 318 -13.61 -10.20 -5.35
CA GLU A 318 -13.30 -9.94 -3.95
C GLU A 318 -12.12 -8.99 -3.85
N MET A 319 -12.39 -7.76 -3.46
CA MET A 319 -11.36 -6.70 -3.42
C MET A 319 -10.75 -6.53 -2.04
N TYR A 320 -11.51 -6.72 -0.96
CA TYR A 320 -11.03 -6.52 0.40
C TYR A 320 -9.82 -7.41 0.72
N ALA A 321 -9.90 -8.69 0.36
CA ALA A 321 -8.82 -9.65 0.57
C ALA A 321 -7.56 -9.41 -0.31
N HIS A 322 -7.65 -8.51 -1.29
CA HIS A 322 -6.56 -8.19 -2.21
C HIS A 322 -5.84 -6.90 -1.86
N MET A 323 -6.40 -6.12 -0.95
CA MET A 323 -5.91 -4.79 -0.66
C MET A 323 -5.28 -4.70 0.73
N ASN A 324 -4.39 -3.77 0.84
CA ASN A 324 -3.93 -3.15 2.07
C ASN A 324 -4.15 -1.64 1.95
N ILE A 325 -4.25 -0.95 3.06
CA ILE A 325 -4.70 0.43 3.08
C ILE A 325 -3.91 1.29 4.06
N ASN A 326 -3.87 2.58 3.79
CA ASN A 326 -3.31 3.59 4.69
C ASN A 326 -4.45 4.33 5.39
N TYR A 327 -4.32 4.57 6.68
CA TYR A 327 -5.17 5.49 7.44
C TYR A 327 -4.39 6.77 7.69
N LEU A 328 -4.71 7.81 6.92
CA LEU A 328 -4.06 9.11 7.01
C LEU A 328 -4.73 9.95 8.09
N LYS A 329 -3.96 10.68 8.87
CA LYS A 329 -4.46 11.63 9.87
C LYS A 329 -5.05 12.86 9.18
N LEU A 330 -6.33 12.79 8.86
CA LEU A 330 -7.10 13.82 8.16
C LEU A 330 -8.52 13.87 8.73
N ASP A 331 -8.97 15.05 9.14
CA ASP A 331 -10.33 15.23 9.65
C ASP A 331 -11.39 15.27 8.52
N SER A 332 -11.01 15.75 7.34
CA SER A 332 -11.89 15.84 6.17
C SER A 332 -11.12 15.69 4.87
N LEU A 333 -11.80 15.30 3.80
CA LEU A 333 -11.23 15.26 2.47
C LEU A 333 -11.06 16.68 1.91
N PRO A 334 -9.92 17.00 1.28
CA PRO A 334 -9.79 18.21 0.49
C PRO A 334 -10.67 18.13 -0.77
N LYS A 335 -11.18 19.26 -1.22
CA LYS A 335 -11.92 19.32 -2.50
C LYS A 335 -10.94 19.29 -3.66
N PHE A 336 -11.20 18.44 -4.65
CA PHE A 336 -10.32 18.27 -5.81
C PHE A 336 -9.92 19.62 -6.46
N LYS A 337 -10.87 20.53 -6.64
CA LYS A 337 -10.64 21.85 -7.27
C LYS A 337 -9.67 22.77 -6.50
N ASP A 338 -9.53 22.55 -5.18
CA ASP A 338 -8.70 23.38 -4.31
C ASP A 338 -7.28 22.76 -4.13
N GLY A 339 -7.06 21.58 -4.72
CA GLY A 339 -5.85 20.77 -4.55
C GLY A 339 -5.94 19.90 -3.30
N TRP A 340 -4.99 18.96 -3.19
CA TRP A 340 -4.97 17.94 -2.14
C TRP A 340 -3.65 17.91 -1.38
N GLU A 341 -3.02 19.07 -1.22
CA GLU A 341 -1.79 19.24 -0.42
C GLU A 341 -1.90 18.62 1.01
N PRO A 342 -3.06 18.65 1.72
CA PRO A 342 -3.18 17.99 3.03
C PRO A 342 -2.89 16.49 2.98
N VAL A 343 -3.20 15.78 1.90
CA VAL A 343 -2.88 14.36 1.72
C VAL A 343 -1.37 14.16 1.65
N LEU A 344 -0.68 14.95 0.83
CA LEU A 344 0.78 14.90 0.70
C LEU A 344 1.47 15.25 2.02
N ASN A 345 0.95 16.22 2.74
CA ASN A 345 1.49 16.63 4.03
C ASN A 345 1.40 15.49 5.06
N ALA A 346 0.26 14.79 5.14
CA ALA A 346 0.11 13.63 6.03
C ALA A 346 1.09 12.51 5.67
N LEU A 347 1.25 12.21 4.37
CA LEU A 347 2.22 11.21 3.89
C LEU A 347 3.67 11.63 4.20
N SER A 348 4.04 12.86 3.88
CA SER A 348 5.39 13.40 4.10
C SER A 348 5.74 13.48 5.58
N ALA A 349 4.81 13.88 6.43
CA ALA A 349 4.99 13.92 7.87
C ALA A 349 5.07 12.52 8.51
N GLY A 350 4.55 11.49 7.83
CA GLY A 350 4.41 10.14 8.42
C GLY A 350 3.22 10.03 9.37
N GLU A 351 2.26 10.92 9.27
CA GLU A 351 1.03 10.94 10.08
C GLU A 351 0.00 9.94 9.55
N PHE A 352 0.40 8.68 9.46
CA PHE A 352 -0.44 7.58 9.03
C PHE A 352 0.08 6.24 9.55
N PHE A 353 -0.78 5.24 9.52
CA PHE A 353 -0.39 3.84 9.66
C PHE A 353 -0.92 3.04 8.45
N SER A 354 -0.29 1.89 8.20
CA SER A 354 -0.67 0.98 7.12
C SER A 354 -1.15 -0.34 7.70
N THR A 355 -2.17 -0.94 7.08
CA THR A 355 -2.84 -2.15 7.59
C THR A 355 -3.40 -3.02 6.48
N THR A 356 -3.62 -4.29 6.79
CA THR A 356 -4.42 -5.21 5.98
C THR A 356 -5.94 -5.03 6.17
N GLY A 357 -6.36 -4.29 7.24
CA GLY A 357 -7.75 -4.01 7.57
C GLY A 357 -8.22 -4.64 8.89
N GLU A 358 -7.67 -5.78 9.27
CA GLU A 358 -8.09 -6.55 10.46
C GLU A 358 -7.47 -6.05 11.76
N VAL A 359 -6.36 -5.33 11.67
CA VAL A 359 -5.70 -4.68 12.80
C VAL A 359 -5.59 -3.19 12.53
N LEU A 360 -6.08 -2.37 13.44
CA LEU A 360 -6.08 -0.92 13.33
C LEU A 360 -5.29 -0.31 14.48
N ILE A 361 -4.64 0.84 14.22
CA ILE A 361 -3.86 1.60 15.22
C ILE A 361 -4.38 3.03 15.29
N PRO A 362 -5.53 3.27 15.94
CA PRO A 362 -6.12 4.61 16.05
C PRO A 362 -5.21 5.63 16.74
N HIS A 363 -4.37 5.17 17.66
CA HIS A 363 -3.43 6.01 18.38
C HIS A 363 -2.10 5.27 18.62
N PHE A 364 -1.00 5.99 18.43
CA PHE A 364 0.35 5.53 18.75
C PHE A 364 1.22 6.69 19.20
N SER A 365 2.02 6.47 20.24
CA SER A 365 3.07 7.40 20.65
C SER A 365 4.18 6.71 21.44
N ILE A 366 5.38 7.30 21.41
CA ILE A 366 6.49 6.98 22.33
C ILE A 366 6.83 8.25 23.11
N ASN A 367 6.68 8.22 24.43
CA ASN A 367 6.83 9.39 25.31
C ASN A 367 6.04 10.61 24.80
N GLY A 368 4.82 10.37 24.27
CA GLY A 368 3.93 11.39 23.71
C GLY A 368 4.28 11.88 22.30
N LYS A 369 5.39 11.40 21.69
CA LYS A 369 5.75 11.69 20.30
C LYS A 369 5.07 10.71 19.34
N LYS A 370 4.60 11.22 18.21
CA LYS A 370 3.88 10.47 17.17
C LYS A 370 4.81 10.07 16.04
N SER A 371 4.34 9.20 15.16
CA SER A 371 5.01 8.86 13.90
C SER A 371 5.48 10.11 13.15
N GLY A 372 6.70 10.05 12.59
CA GLY A 372 7.34 11.17 11.89
C GLY A 372 8.05 12.19 12.78
N GLU A 373 7.67 12.30 14.06
CA GLU A 373 8.30 13.24 15.00
C GLU A 373 9.67 12.76 15.49
N SER A 374 10.41 13.68 16.11
CA SER A 374 11.68 13.39 16.78
C SER A 374 11.49 13.34 18.28
N LEU A 375 12.06 12.32 18.93
CA LEU A 375 12.04 12.07 20.36
C LEU A 375 13.42 12.34 20.96
N LYS A 376 13.47 13.11 22.06
CA LYS A 376 14.67 13.21 22.89
C LYS A 376 14.49 12.35 24.13
N LEU A 377 15.37 11.37 24.31
CA LEU A 377 15.39 10.50 25.48
C LEU A 377 16.26 11.09 26.61
N ASN A 378 15.99 10.66 27.83
CA ASN A 378 16.91 10.88 28.97
C ASN A 378 18.19 10.02 28.79
N ILE A 379 19.15 10.19 29.70
CA ILE A 379 20.44 9.49 29.65
C ILE A 379 20.25 7.97 29.79
N GLU A 380 19.27 7.53 30.57
CA GLU A 380 18.96 6.12 30.78
C GLU A 380 18.30 5.48 29.55
N GLY A 381 17.79 6.29 28.62
CA GLY A 381 17.13 5.81 27.41
C GLY A 381 15.71 5.26 27.64
N GLU A 382 15.08 5.61 28.75
CA GLU A 382 13.74 5.13 29.09
C GLU A 382 12.69 5.65 28.11
N ALA A 383 11.89 4.74 27.61
CA ALA A 383 10.81 5.03 26.68
C ALA A 383 9.54 4.28 27.06
N LYS A 384 8.41 4.92 26.85
CA LYS A 384 7.08 4.34 27.08
C LYS A 384 6.25 4.41 25.79
N VAL A 385 5.97 3.26 25.23
CA VAL A 385 5.04 3.10 24.12
C VAL A 385 3.63 3.11 24.65
N ARG A 386 2.76 3.91 24.01
CA ARG A 386 1.30 3.85 24.19
C ARG A 386 0.67 3.64 22.83
N ILE A 387 -0.17 2.63 22.73
CA ILE A 387 -0.81 2.25 21.48
C ILE A 387 -2.22 1.75 21.73
N GLN A 388 -3.20 2.34 21.03
CA GLN A 388 -4.55 1.82 20.91
C GLN A 388 -4.58 0.86 19.75
N ILE A 389 -5.08 -0.33 19.97
CA ILE A 389 -5.23 -1.36 18.94
C ILE A 389 -6.69 -1.81 18.92
N ASP A 390 -7.28 -1.84 17.72
CA ASP A 390 -8.55 -2.50 17.45
C ASP A 390 -8.28 -3.69 16.53
N TRP A 391 -8.89 -4.84 16.79
CA TRP A 391 -8.58 -6.05 16.02
C TRP A 391 -9.79 -6.97 15.82
N THR A 392 -9.74 -7.76 14.76
CA THR A 392 -10.77 -8.72 14.36
C THR A 392 -10.43 -10.14 14.77
N PHE A 393 -9.30 -10.67 14.33
CA PHE A 393 -8.77 -11.97 14.77
C PHE A 393 -7.97 -11.80 16.05
N PRO A 394 -7.88 -12.83 16.93
CA PRO A 394 -7.01 -12.73 18.09
C PRO A 394 -5.60 -12.28 17.70
N LEU A 395 -5.03 -11.38 18.46
CA LEU A 395 -3.66 -10.91 18.22
C LEU A 395 -2.66 -12.03 18.52
N ASN A 396 -1.55 -12.02 17.81
CA ASN A 396 -0.41 -12.88 18.08
C ASN A 396 0.63 -12.13 18.93
N TYR A 397 1.11 -10.98 18.40
CA TYR A 397 2.10 -10.16 19.10
C TYR A 397 2.09 -8.71 18.60
N MET A 398 2.59 -7.84 19.46
CA MET A 398 3.09 -6.52 19.08
C MET A 398 4.62 -6.59 19.05
N GLU A 399 5.25 -5.97 18.07
CA GLU A 399 6.71 -5.89 17.96
C GLU A 399 7.15 -4.44 17.93
N ILE A 400 7.99 -4.04 18.89
CA ILE A 400 8.64 -2.74 18.88
C ILE A 400 9.96 -2.92 18.15
N VAL A 401 10.08 -2.26 17.01
CA VAL A 401 11.26 -2.32 16.15
C VAL A 401 12.04 -1.03 16.30
N SER A 402 13.34 -1.13 16.54
CA SER A 402 14.22 0.02 16.69
C SER A 402 15.59 -0.22 16.08
N GLY A 403 16.34 0.83 15.82
CA GLY A 403 17.68 0.70 15.25
C GLY A 403 18.65 1.77 15.72
N ASP A 404 19.95 1.44 15.66
CA ASP A 404 21.06 2.31 16.04
C ASP A 404 21.79 2.96 14.84
N GLY A 405 21.30 2.67 13.62
CA GLY A 405 21.92 3.09 12.36
C GLY A 405 22.73 1.99 11.68
N THR A 406 22.86 0.82 12.31
CA THR A 406 23.56 -0.36 11.77
C THR A 406 22.79 -1.64 12.06
N THR A 407 22.25 -1.78 13.25
CA THR A 407 21.57 -2.98 13.76
C THR A 407 20.10 -2.68 13.99
N VAL A 408 19.24 -3.64 13.66
CA VAL A 408 17.81 -3.62 13.97
C VAL A 408 17.56 -4.47 15.21
N PHE A 409 16.82 -3.94 16.16
CA PHE A 409 16.42 -4.60 17.39
C PHE A 409 14.92 -4.77 17.40
N ARG A 410 14.46 -5.93 17.82
CA ARG A 410 13.04 -6.31 17.85
C ARG A 410 12.67 -6.80 19.23
N GLU A 411 11.71 -6.13 19.86
CA GLU A 411 11.15 -6.53 21.15
C GLU A 411 9.70 -6.93 20.98
N LYS A 412 9.42 -8.23 21.21
CA LYS A 412 8.08 -8.81 21.09
C LYS A 412 7.35 -8.77 22.40
N VAL A 413 6.12 -8.28 22.34
CA VAL A 413 5.12 -8.36 23.40
C VAL A 413 4.08 -9.39 22.99
N ASP A 414 3.93 -10.44 23.78
CA ASP A 414 2.96 -11.52 23.55
C ASP A 414 1.54 -11.01 23.78
N LEU A 415 0.68 -11.07 22.76
CA LEU A 415 -0.73 -10.73 22.79
C LEU A 415 -1.64 -11.93 22.50
N SER A 416 -1.09 -13.14 22.50
CA SER A 416 -1.79 -14.39 22.13
C SER A 416 -2.96 -14.79 23.04
N LYS A 417 -3.14 -14.08 24.18
CA LYS A 417 -4.28 -14.27 25.08
C LYS A 417 -5.51 -13.44 24.74
N THR A 418 -5.40 -12.55 23.74
CA THR A 418 -6.54 -11.76 23.28
C THR A 418 -7.60 -12.64 22.63
N LYS A 419 -8.83 -12.18 22.63
CA LYS A 419 -9.95 -12.82 21.94
C LYS A 419 -10.26 -12.06 20.66
N ALA A 420 -10.97 -12.68 19.72
CA ALA A 420 -11.44 -11.99 18.51
C ALA A 420 -12.34 -10.78 18.85
N PHE A 421 -12.34 -9.78 17.98
CA PHE A 421 -13.16 -8.56 18.08
C PHE A 421 -12.87 -7.74 19.34
N GLY A 422 -11.62 -7.35 19.52
CA GLY A 422 -11.19 -6.58 20.67
C GLY A 422 -10.73 -5.16 20.33
N SER A 423 -10.66 -4.34 21.37
CA SER A 423 -10.17 -2.96 21.34
C SER A 423 -9.55 -2.64 22.70
N GLU A 424 -8.28 -2.29 22.75
CA GLU A 424 -7.55 -2.04 24.00
C GLU A 424 -6.39 -1.08 23.81
N GLU A 425 -6.10 -0.26 24.83
CA GLU A 425 -4.90 0.54 24.90
C GLU A 425 -3.80 -0.24 25.64
N PHE A 426 -2.67 -0.43 24.98
CA PHE A 426 -1.49 -1.09 25.54
C PHE A 426 -0.43 -0.07 25.90
N GLU A 427 0.20 -0.28 27.04
CA GLU A 427 1.39 0.45 27.46
C GLU A 427 2.55 -0.53 27.62
N HIS A 428 3.71 -0.19 27.07
CA HIS A 428 4.93 -0.97 27.20
C HIS A 428 6.13 -0.07 27.46
N SER A 429 6.90 -0.40 28.51
CA SER A 429 8.13 0.31 28.85
C SER A 429 9.33 -0.45 28.32
N LEU A 430 10.24 0.24 27.66
CA LEU A 430 11.45 -0.33 27.09
C LEU A 430 12.62 0.65 27.19
N ASN A 431 13.81 0.15 26.91
CA ASN A 431 15.01 0.98 26.84
C ASN A 431 15.44 1.18 25.38
N LEU A 432 15.43 2.44 24.94
CA LEU A 432 15.90 2.88 23.63
C LEU A 432 17.26 3.58 23.66
N HIS A 433 18.07 3.33 24.69
CA HIS A 433 19.42 3.89 24.78
C HIS A 433 20.23 3.56 23.51
N ASN A 434 20.87 4.58 22.92
CA ASN A 434 21.60 4.49 21.67
C ASN A 434 20.75 4.07 20.44
N ARG A 435 19.42 4.14 20.50
CA ARG A 435 18.57 3.99 19.30
C ARG A 435 18.41 5.34 18.62
N LYS A 436 18.35 5.30 17.29
CA LYS A 436 18.14 6.47 16.42
C LYS A 436 16.71 6.57 15.92
N TRP A 437 15.99 5.45 15.97
CA TRP A 437 14.61 5.37 15.51
C TRP A 437 13.86 4.21 16.17
N ALA A 438 12.53 4.31 16.21
CA ALA A 438 11.65 3.24 16.64
C ALA A 438 10.29 3.32 15.94
N ARG A 439 9.64 2.17 15.77
CA ARG A 439 8.28 2.00 15.23
C ARG A 439 7.61 0.77 15.83
N VAL A 440 6.33 0.57 15.57
CA VAL A 440 5.59 -0.59 16.09
C VAL A 440 4.91 -1.34 14.94
N GLU A 441 4.93 -2.66 15.01
CA GLU A 441 4.13 -3.57 14.21
C GLU A 441 3.21 -4.37 15.14
N VAL A 442 1.99 -4.65 14.69
CA VAL A 442 1.03 -5.50 15.38
C VAL A 442 0.50 -6.55 14.40
N TRP A 443 0.56 -7.81 14.81
CA TRP A 443 0.19 -8.93 13.95
C TRP A 443 -0.77 -9.86 14.69
N ASP A 444 -1.81 -10.32 13.98
CA ASP A 444 -2.76 -11.30 14.46
C ASP A 444 -2.32 -12.74 14.17
N ILE A 445 -3.11 -13.71 14.63
CA ILE A 445 -2.83 -15.13 14.41
C ILE A 445 -2.99 -15.58 12.95
N ALA A 446 -3.60 -14.74 12.11
CA ALA A 446 -3.81 -14.96 10.68
C ALA A 446 -2.72 -14.33 9.79
N ALA A 447 -1.66 -13.79 10.41
CA ALA A 447 -0.60 -13.02 9.77
C ALA A 447 -1.05 -11.68 9.14
N ASN A 448 -2.29 -11.24 9.39
CA ASN A 448 -2.74 -9.89 9.08
C ASN A 448 -2.21 -8.92 10.11
N GLY A 449 -2.07 -7.65 9.76
CA GLY A 449 -1.55 -6.70 10.72
C GLY A 449 -1.47 -5.26 10.25
N ALA A 450 -0.87 -4.46 11.12
CA ALA A 450 -0.65 -3.05 10.90
C ALA A 450 0.72 -2.63 11.41
N PHE A 451 1.25 -1.54 10.86
CA PHE A 451 2.47 -0.93 11.34
C PHE A 451 2.41 0.59 11.29
N THR A 452 3.11 1.21 12.23
CA THR A 452 3.25 2.66 12.33
C THR A 452 4.43 3.15 11.49
N GLN A 453 4.41 4.43 11.11
CA GLN A 453 5.62 5.07 10.63
C GLN A 453 6.58 5.35 11.79
N THR A 454 7.81 5.67 11.46
CA THR A 454 8.94 5.74 12.39
C THR A 454 8.94 7.03 13.21
N ILE A 455 9.33 6.95 14.48
CA ILE A 455 9.74 8.07 15.37
C ILE A 455 11.26 8.10 15.40
N TYR A 456 11.87 9.30 15.35
CA TYR A 456 13.32 9.50 15.26
C TYR A 456 13.92 10.15 16.47
#